data_9cf0a9daefd9af4b1efa05576e70d01c
#
_entry.id   9cf0a9daefd9af4b1efa05576e70d01c
#
_cell.length_a   1.000
_cell.length_b   1.000
_cell.length_c   1.000
_cell.angle_alpha   90.00
_cell.angle_beta   90.00
_cell.angle_gamma   90.00
#
_symmetry.space_group_name_H-M   'P 1'
#
loop_
_entity.id
_entity.type
_entity.pdbx_description
1 polymer ?
#
loop_
_entity_poly.entity_id
_entity_poly.type
_entity_poly.pdbx_seq_one_letter_code
_entity_poly.pdbx_strand_id
1 'polypeptide(L)'
;MEEKIGKVILDTTCYPGKDLYSDGAIEDEMLAISRDFAPEEFNRVISERKSWPILYHFSHIRENILSWIPFTGEEKVLEIGSGCGAVTGALCERAKEVTCIELSMKRSKINAYRHQDQDNLKILVGNFQEIEKNLTEKYDYLSLIHISEPTRHLRIS
;
A
#
# COMPACT_ATOMS: atom_id res chain seq x y z
N MET A 1 16.32 -8.05 -0.76
CA MET A 1 17.10 -6.84 -1.20
C MET A 1 16.28 -5.61 -0.85
N GLU A 2 16.90 -4.57 -0.33
CA GLU A 2 16.23 -3.29 -0.05
C GLU A 2 16.53 -2.27 -1.16
N GLU A 3 15.50 -1.62 -1.65
CA GLU A 3 15.51 -0.53 -2.62
C GLU A 3 14.85 0.69 -1.98
N LYS A 4 15.22 1.91 -2.40
CA LYS A 4 14.56 3.14 -1.93
C LYS A 4 13.85 3.85 -3.08
N ILE A 5 12.62 4.28 -2.82
CA ILE A 5 11.88 5.20 -3.68
C ILE A 5 11.60 6.45 -2.82
N GLY A 6 12.32 7.54 -3.11
CA GLY A 6 12.34 8.68 -2.20
C GLY A 6 12.87 8.26 -0.81
N LYS A 7 12.07 8.48 0.23
CA LYS A 7 12.37 8.07 1.60
C LYS A 7 11.83 6.68 1.96
N VAL A 8 10.93 6.12 1.14
CA VAL A 8 10.27 4.83 1.37
C VAL A 8 11.25 3.69 1.14
N ILE A 9 11.28 2.73 2.05
CA ILE A 9 12.04 1.49 1.94
C ILE A 9 11.16 0.41 1.32
N LEU A 10 11.63 -0.16 0.19
CA LEU A 10 11.00 -1.27 -0.49
C LEU A 10 11.86 -2.52 -0.31
N ASP A 11 11.40 -3.48 0.46
CA ASP A 11 12.11 -4.73 0.72
C ASP A 11 11.54 -5.86 -0.14
N THR A 12 12.36 -6.34 -1.07
CA THR A 12 12.00 -7.37 -2.06
C THR A 12 12.55 -8.75 -1.72
N THR A 13 13.00 -8.97 -0.49
CA THR A 13 13.64 -10.23 -0.08
C THR A 13 12.73 -11.45 -0.28
N CYS A 14 11.44 -11.30 -0.04
CA CYS A 14 10.43 -12.36 -0.20
C CYS A 14 9.66 -12.27 -1.53
N TYR A 15 10.09 -11.43 -2.47
CA TYR A 15 9.43 -11.31 -3.77
C TYR A 15 9.84 -12.45 -4.70
N PRO A 16 8.88 -13.20 -5.29
CA PRO A 16 9.18 -14.38 -6.12
C PRO A 16 9.73 -14.08 -7.51
N GLY A 17 9.98 -12.81 -7.84
CA GLY A 17 10.55 -12.38 -9.12
C GLY A 17 9.52 -12.15 -10.23
N LYS A 18 8.24 -12.39 -9.98
CA LYS A 18 7.14 -12.07 -10.89
C LYS A 18 5.87 -11.73 -10.12
N ASP A 19 5.07 -10.82 -10.64
CA ASP A 19 3.76 -10.54 -10.10
C ASP A 19 2.81 -11.72 -10.41
N LEU A 20 2.24 -12.29 -9.35
CA LEU A 20 1.26 -13.38 -9.45
C LEU A 20 -0.14 -12.86 -9.71
N TYR A 21 -0.37 -11.58 -9.49
CA TYR A 21 -1.62 -10.87 -9.68
C TYR A 21 -1.36 -9.49 -10.29
N SER A 22 -2.08 -9.16 -11.36
CA SER A 22 -2.01 -7.85 -12.02
C SER A 22 -3.33 -7.56 -12.71
N ASP A 23 -3.78 -6.30 -12.61
CA ASP A 23 -4.93 -5.78 -13.35
C ASP A 23 -4.54 -5.28 -14.76
N GLY A 24 -3.33 -5.60 -15.22
CA GLY A 24 -2.85 -5.33 -16.57
C GLY A 24 -2.48 -3.88 -16.82
N ALA A 25 -2.86 -3.35 -18.00
CA ALA A 25 -2.44 -2.03 -18.47
C ALA A 25 -2.85 -0.86 -17.58
N ILE A 26 -3.92 -1.02 -16.79
CA ILE A 26 -4.37 0.03 -15.86
C ILE A 26 -3.37 0.28 -14.74
N GLU A 27 -2.68 -0.76 -14.28
CA GLU A 27 -1.63 -0.60 -13.27
C GLU A 27 -0.39 0.11 -13.85
N ASP A 28 -0.11 -0.05 -15.14
CA ASP A 28 0.96 0.70 -15.80
C ASP A 28 0.63 2.20 -15.87
N GLU A 29 -0.63 2.53 -16.16
CA GLU A 29 -1.12 3.91 -16.13
C GLU A 29 -1.05 4.49 -14.71
N MET A 30 -1.50 3.73 -13.70
CA MET A 30 -1.44 4.16 -12.31
C MET A 30 0.01 4.35 -11.82
N LEU A 31 0.93 3.50 -12.26
CA LEU A 31 2.35 3.65 -11.93
C LEU A 31 2.93 4.94 -12.55
N ALA A 32 2.58 5.24 -13.81
CA ALA A 32 2.99 6.48 -14.46
C ALA A 32 2.41 7.70 -13.71
N ILE A 33 1.13 7.68 -13.34
CA ILE A 33 0.49 8.76 -12.58
C ILE A 33 1.20 8.97 -11.24
N SER A 34 1.46 7.90 -10.48
CA SER A 34 2.07 8.01 -9.15
C SER A 34 3.50 8.53 -9.20
N ARG A 35 4.21 8.31 -10.32
CA ARG A 35 5.57 8.81 -10.54
C ARG A 35 5.60 10.23 -11.04
N ASP A 36 4.68 10.60 -11.94
CA ASP A 36 4.74 11.82 -12.72
C ASP A 36 3.92 12.98 -12.13
N PHE A 37 3.02 12.70 -11.17
CA PHE A 37 2.16 13.68 -10.51
C PHE A 37 2.31 13.65 -8.99
N ALA A 38 2.25 14.83 -8.37
CA ALA A 38 2.19 14.94 -6.91
C ALA A 38 0.80 14.54 -6.38
N PRO A 39 0.69 14.05 -5.12
CA PRO A 39 -0.60 13.68 -4.53
C PRO A 39 -1.68 14.77 -4.60
N GLU A 40 -1.29 16.03 -4.48
CA GLU A 40 -2.19 17.18 -4.57
C GLU A 40 -2.85 17.33 -5.95
N GLU A 41 -2.24 16.77 -6.99
CA GLU A 41 -2.73 16.80 -8.37
C GLU A 41 -3.71 15.67 -8.67
N PHE A 42 -3.83 14.65 -7.81
CA PHE A 42 -4.62 13.45 -8.09
C PHE A 42 -6.09 13.74 -8.35
N ASN A 43 -6.70 14.71 -7.68
CA ASN A 43 -8.09 15.10 -7.95
C ASN A 43 -8.29 15.61 -9.39
N ARG A 44 -7.31 16.37 -9.90
CA ARG A 44 -7.31 16.81 -11.30
C ARG A 44 -7.16 15.63 -12.25
N VAL A 45 -6.18 14.77 -12.01
CA VAL A 45 -5.92 13.56 -12.82
C VAL A 45 -7.15 12.65 -12.86
N ILE A 46 -7.80 12.41 -11.71
CA ILE A 46 -9.04 11.63 -11.62
C ILE A 46 -10.13 12.22 -12.52
N SER A 47 -10.33 13.54 -12.46
CA SER A 47 -11.33 14.25 -13.28
C SER A 47 -11.05 14.16 -14.78
N GLU A 48 -9.79 14.25 -15.17
CA GLU A 48 -9.36 14.20 -16.57
C GLU A 48 -9.44 12.79 -17.15
N ARG A 49 -9.02 11.79 -16.39
CA ARG A 49 -8.96 10.38 -16.86
C ARG A 49 -10.32 9.71 -16.89
N LYS A 50 -11.25 10.08 -16.00
CA LYS A 50 -12.61 9.51 -15.89
C LYS A 50 -12.61 7.98 -15.82
N SER A 51 -11.60 7.41 -15.18
CA SER A 51 -11.38 5.99 -15.05
C SER A 51 -11.76 5.52 -13.63
N TRP A 52 -12.62 4.50 -13.55
CA TRP A 52 -13.03 3.95 -12.26
C TRP A 52 -11.85 3.44 -11.40
N PRO A 53 -10.90 2.65 -11.93
CA PRO A 53 -9.75 2.22 -11.14
C PRO A 53 -8.91 3.39 -10.62
N ILE A 54 -8.68 4.44 -11.43
CA ILE A 54 -7.94 5.61 -11.01
C ILE A 54 -8.67 6.33 -9.88
N LEU A 55 -9.97 6.56 -10.02
CA LEU A 55 -10.80 7.12 -8.94
C LEU A 55 -10.73 6.27 -7.69
N TYR A 56 -10.92 4.96 -7.83
CA TYR A 56 -10.95 4.02 -6.70
C TYR A 56 -9.64 4.00 -5.91
N HIS A 57 -8.50 4.00 -6.60
CA HIS A 57 -7.20 3.88 -5.95
C HIS A 57 -6.60 5.20 -5.48
N PHE A 58 -6.86 6.32 -6.19
CA PHE A 58 -6.22 7.61 -5.89
C PHE A 58 -7.10 8.60 -5.12
N SER A 59 -8.39 8.29 -4.91
CA SER A 59 -9.29 9.16 -4.15
C SER A 59 -8.94 9.17 -2.66
N HIS A 60 -8.90 10.37 -2.07
CA HIS A 60 -8.70 10.56 -0.62
C HIS A 60 -9.90 10.14 0.24
N ILE A 61 -11.07 9.87 -0.37
CA ILE A 61 -12.30 9.52 0.40
C ILE A 61 -12.09 8.30 1.28
N ARG A 62 -11.27 7.35 0.87
CA ARG A 62 -11.00 6.12 1.62
C ARG A 62 -10.23 6.34 2.91
N GLU A 63 -9.51 7.43 3.03
CA GLU A 63 -8.76 7.81 4.25
C GLU A 63 -9.69 8.10 5.43
N ASN A 64 -10.94 8.48 5.16
CA ASN A 64 -11.95 8.72 6.18
C ASN A 64 -12.24 7.51 7.07
N ILE A 65 -11.95 6.30 6.60
CA ILE A 65 -12.13 5.06 7.40
C ILE A 65 -11.27 5.06 8.67
N LEU A 66 -10.19 5.84 8.70
CA LEU A 66 -9.28 5.95 9.83
C LEU A 66 -9.65 7.09 10.79
N SER A 67 -10.61 7.95 10.45
CA SER A 67 -10.90 9.19 11.19
C SER A 67 -11.35 8.96 12.63
N TRP A 68 -11.95 7.80 12.93
CA TRP A 68 -12.44 7.44 14.25
C TRP A 68 -11.40 6.77 15.15
N ILE A 69 -10.24 6.37 14.61
CA ILE A 69 -9.20 5.68 15.37
C ILE A 69 -8.37 6.74 16.12
N PRO A 70 -8.25 6.61 17.46
CA PRO A 70 -7.52 7.58 18.27
C PRO A 70 -6.02 7.33 18.24
N PHE A 71 -5.35 7.70 17.14
CA PHE A 71 -3.90 7.66 17.06
C PHE A 71 -3.27 8.70 17.99
N THR A 72 -2.18 8.33 18.64
CA THR A 72 -1.35 9.21 19.49
C THR A 72 -0.08 9.68 18.77
N GLY A 73 0.28 9.04 17.66
CA GLY A 73 1.51 9.29 16.92
C GLY A 73 2.69 8.40 17.35
N GLU A 74 2.47 7.49 18.30
CA GLU A 74 3.52 6.57 18.79
C GLU A 74 3.34 5.12 18.30
N GLU A 75 2.24 4.85 17.62
CA GLU A 75 1.86 3.51 17.20
C GLU A 75 2.71 3.01 16.02
N LYS A 76 2.95 1.70 16.05
CA LYS A 76 3.45 0.92 14.92
C LYS A 76 2.27 0.20 14.26
N VAL A 77 2.10 0.39 12.96
CA VAL A 77 0.99 -0.18 12.19
C VAL A 77 1.51 -1.17 11.16
N LEU A 78 0.86 -2.32 11.09
CA LEU A 78 1.05 -3.29 10.00
C LEU A 78 -0.16 -3.24 9.06
N GLU A 79 0.05 -2.87 7.81
CA GLU A 79 -0.97 -2.91 6.75
C GLU A 79 -0.73 -4.10 5.84
N ILE A 80 -1.66 -5.08 5.84
CA ILE A 80 -1.57 -6.28 4.99
C ILE A 80 -2.45 -6.08 3.75
N GLY A 81 -1.88 -6.31 2.58
CA GLY A 81 -2.55 -6.07 1.31
C GLY A 81 -2.72 -4.58 1.02
N SER A 82 -1.65 -3.80 1.19
CA SER A 82 -1.70 -2.33 1.03
C SER A 82 -2.11 -1.87 -0.38
N GLY A 83 -1.98 -2.74 -1.38
CA GLY A 83 -2.32 -2.45 -2.76
C GLY A 83 -1.55 -1.22 -3.28
N CYS A 84 -2.28 -0.31 -3.94
CA CYS A 84 -1.72 0.94 -4.44
C CYS A 84 -1.66 2.06 -3.40
N GLY A 85 -1.83 1.76 -2.11
CA GLY A 85 -1.64 2.68 -1.01
C GLY A 85 -2.80 3.66 -0.77
N ALA A 86 -4.05 3.25 -1.01
CA ALA A 86 -5.21 4.12 -0.84
C ALA A 86 -5.41 4.63 0.59
N VAL A 87 -4.89 3.92 1.59
CA VAL A 87 -5.01 4.24 3.02
C VAL A 87 -3.63 4.48 3.66
N THR A 88 -2.58 3.97 3.05
CA THR A 88 -1.21 4.00 3.57
C THR A 88 -0.76 5.41 3.97
N GLY A 89 -1.05 6.41 3.15
CA GLY A 89 -0.67 7.81 3.43
C GLY A 89 -1.28 8.33 4.73
N ALA A 90 -2.57 8.09 4.94
CA ALA A 90 -3.27 8.48 6.16
C ALA A 90 -2.77 7.74 7.40
N LEU A 91 -2.29 6.50 7.25
CA LEU A 91 -1.60 5.79 8.32
C LEU A 91 -0.25 6.43 8.65
N CYS A 92 0.54 6.77 7.62
CA CYS A 92 1.84 7.42 7.80
C CYS A 92 1.74 8.76 8.51
N GLU A 93 0.70 9.54 8.24
CA GLU A 93 0.47 10.84 8.89
C GLU A 93 0.10 10.73 10.37
N ARG A 94 -0.42 9.59 10.81
CA ARG A 94 -0.98 9.39 12.15
C ARG A 94 -0.15 8.50 13.05
N ALA A 95 0.59 7.56 12.48
CA ALA A 95 1.39 6.58 13.20
C ALA A 95 2.87 6.94 13.22
N LYS A 96 3.62 6.37 14.15
CA LYS A 96 5.07 6.49 14.22
C LYS A 96 5.77 5.75 13.10
N GLU A 97 5.34 4.52 12.84
CA GLU A 97 5.90 3.65 11.83
C GLU A 97 4.79 2.86 11.13
N VAL A 98 4.87 2.73 9.81
CA VAL A 98 3.96 1.93 9.00
C VAL A 98 4.76 0.91 8.21
N THR A 99 4.43 -0.36 8.41
CA THR A 99 4.95 -1.47 7.61
C THR A 99 3.82 -2.01 6.75
N CYS A 100 4.00 -1.98 5.44
CA CYS A 100 3.07 -2.57 4.48
C CYS A 100 3.58 -3.93 4.03
N ILE A 101 2.65 -4.85 3.76
CA ILE A 101 2.93 -6.11 3.06
C ILE A 101 2.04 -6.15 1.82
N GLU A 102 2.66 -6.32 0.65
CA GLU A 102 1.96 -6.39 -0.63
C GLU A 102 2.59 -7.45 -1.54
N LEU A 103 1.75 -8.26 -2.16
CA LEU A 103 2.20 -9.36 -3.02
C LEU A 103 2.76 -8.88 -4.37
N SER A 104 2.17 -7.80 -4.93
CA SER A 104 2.53 -7.26 -6.23
C SER A 104 3.64 -6.21 -6.12
N MET A 105 4.72 -6.41 -6.87
CA MET A 105 5.80 -5.44 -7.02
C MET A 105 5.28 -4.13 -7.63
N LYS A 106 4.43 -4.22 -8.65
CA LYS A 106 3.91 -3.05 -9.34
C LYS A 106 3.06 -2.18 -8.42
N ARG A 107 2.14 -2.79 -7.65
CA ARG A 107 1.33 -2.08 -6.65
C ARG A 107 2.17 -1.49 -5.54
N SER A 108 3.17 -2.22 -5.06
CA SER A 108 4.12 -1.72 -4.07
C SER A 108 4.89 -0.50 -4.57
N LYS A 109 5.29 -0.47 -5.84
CA LYS A 109 5.92 0.70 -6.46
C LYS A 109 4.96 1.88 -6.57
N ILE A 110 3.71 1.66 -6.97
CA ILE A 110 2.68 2.70 -6.99
C ILE A 110 2.53 3.33 -5.60
N ASN A 111 2.41 2.50 -4.56
CA ASN A 111 2.30 2.94 -3.18
C ASN A 111 3.55 3.75 -2.77
N ALA A 112 4.74 3.25 -3.05
CA ALA A 112 5.99 3.91 -2.71
C ALA A 112 6.16 5.28 -3.41
N TYR A 113 5.84 5.39 -4.69
CA TYR A 113 5.89 6.68 -5.41
C TYR A 113 4.88 7.69 -4.86
N ARG A 114 3.65 7.25 -4.55
CA ARG A 114 2.62 8.12 -3.94
C ARG A 114 3.08 8.73 -2.63
N HIS A 115 3.85 7.98 -1.85
CA HIS A 115 4.23 8.34 -0.48
C HIS A 115 5.74 8.53 -0.34
N GLN A 116 6.43 8.87 -1.43
CA GLN A 116 7.89 8.94 -1.47
C GLN A 116 8.52 9.93 -0.48
N ASP A 117 7.76 10.88 0.04
CA ASP A 117 8.20 11.85 1.03
C ASP A 117 8.03 11.37 2.49
N GLN A 118 7.32 10.26 2.70
CA GLN A 118 7.14 9.65 4.02
C GLN A 118 8.42 8.92 4.46
N ASP A 119 8.94 9.28 5.61
CA ASP A 119 10.17 8.70 6.18
C ASP A 119 9.90 7.54 7.15
N ASN A 120 8.63 7.28 7.46
CA ASN A 120 8.17 6.26 8.38
C ASN A 120 7.48 5.06 7.69
N LEU A 121 7.67 4.91 6.36
CA LEU A 121 7.05 3.85 5.57
C LEU A 121 8.09 2.80 5.09
N LYS A 122 7.79 1.54 5.40
CA LYS A 122 8.48 0.37 4.82
C LYS A 122 7.46 -0.54 4.15
N ILE A 123 7.76 -0.99 2.92
CA ILE A 123 6.92 -1.91 2.15
C ILE A 123 7.69 -3.21 1.93
N LEU A 124 7.14 -4.32 2.44
CA LEU A 124 7.65 -5.67 2.27
C LEU A 124 6.90 -6.33 1.11
N VAL A 125 7.62 -6.60 0.02
CA VAL A 125 7.02 -7.18 -1.19
C VAL A 125 7.13 -8.69 -1.14
N GLY A 126 5.98 -9.38 -1.20
CA GLY A 126 5.92 -10.83 -1.20
C GLY A 126 4.69 -11.40 -0.53
N ASN A 127 4.66 -12.72 -0.44
CA ASN A 127 3.58 -13.44 0.22
C ASN A 127 3.65 -13.22 1.74
N PHE A 128 2.52 -12.84 2.34
CA PHE A 128 2.40 -12.66 3.78
C PHE A 128 2.88 -13.88 4.58
N GLN A 129 2.53 -15.10 4.17
CA GLN A 129 2.92 -16.33 4.84
C GLN A 129 4.45 -16.56 4.87
N GLU A 130 5.18 -16.01 3.91
CA GLU A 130 6.65 -16.07 3.91
C GLU A 130 7.26 -14.94 4.75
N ILE A 131 6.66 -13.74 4.66
CA ILE A 131 7.13 -12.56 5.37
C ILE A 131 6.90 -12.70 6.87
N GLU A 132 5.72 -13.20 7.30
CA GLU A 132 5.36 -13.31 8.72
C GLU A 132 6.36 -14.14 9.55
N LYS A 133 6.99 -15.15 8.94
CA LYS A 133 8.00 -15.99 9.61
C LYS A 133 9.22 -15.20 10.08
N ASN A 134 9.47 -14.06 9.45
CA ASN A 134 10.61 -13.20 9.71
C ASN A 134 10.21 -11.88 10.41
N LEU A 135 8.91 -11.66 10.64
CA LEU A 135 8.45 -10.49 11.39
C LEU A 135 8.71 -10.70 12.88
N THR A 136 9.68 -9.97 13.40
CA THR A 136 10.03 -9.99 14.83
C THR A 136 9.45 -8.80 15.60
N GLU A 137 8.96 -7.80 14.89
CA GLU A 137 8.38 -6.58 15.47
C GLU A 137 6.96 -6.81 15.97
N LYS A 138 6.58 -6.03 16.97
CA LYS A 138 5.21 -5.96 17.47
C LYS A 138 4.55 -4.71 16.93
N TYR A 139 3.28 -4.83 16.59
CA TYR A 139 2.46 -3.76 16.03
C TYR A 139 1.28 -3.48 16.97
N ASP A 140 0.91 -2.20 17.07
CA ASP A 140 -0.23 -1.75 17.89
C ASP A 140 -1.54 -1.90 17.13
N TYR A 141 -1.51 -1.70 15.81
CA TYR A 141 -2.66 -1.86 14.92
C TYR A 141 -2.34 -2.74 13.72
N LEU A 142 -3.37 -3.49 13.31
CA LEU A 142 -3.36 -4.28 12.08
C LEU A 142 -4.44 -3.72 11.14
N SER A 143 -4.03 -3.29 9.95
CA SER A 143 -4.91 -2.83 8.88
C SER A 143 -5.06 -3.91 7.81
N LEU A 144 -6.31 -4.25 7.48
CA LEU A 144 -6.67 -5.26 6.48
C LEU A 144 -7.73 -4.70 5.52
N ILE A 145 -7.61 -3.44 5.12
CA ILE A 145 -8.67 -2.71 4.39
C ILE A 145 -8.81 -3.18 2.94
N HIS A 146 -7.75 -3.71 2.37
CA HIS A 146 -7.73 -4.28 1.02
C HIS A 146 -7.66 -5.81 1.04
N ILE A 147 -8.51 -6.44 1.80
CA ILE A 147 -8.72 -7.88 1.60
C ILE A 147 -9.41 -8.01 0.24
N SER A 148 -8.61 -8.31 -0.76
CA SER A 148 -9.11 -8.86 -2.00
C SER A 148 -10.07 -9.99 -1.66
N GLU A 149 -11.23 -10.01 -2.28
CA GLU A 149 -12.30 -11.00 -2.27
C GLU A 149 -12.15 -12.16 -1.29
N PRO A 150 -13.19 -12.54 -0.55
CA PRO A 150 -13.16 -13.78 0.23
C PRO A 150 -12.74 -14.89 -0.74
N THR A 151 -11.52 -15.39 -0.53
CA THR A 151 -11.05 -16.55 -1.28
C THR A 151 -12.12 -17.61 -1.18
N ARG A 152 -12.73 -17.92 -2.30
CA ARG A 152 -13.53 -19.12 -2.47
C ARG A 152 -12.67 -20.27 -1.99
N HIS A 153 -12.95 -20.87 -0.90
CA HIS A 153 -12.28 -22.00 -0.27
C HIS A 153 -11.32 -21.70 0.89
N LEU A 154 -11.84 -21.04 1.93
CA LEU A 154 -11.55 -21.55 3.24
C LEU A 154 -12.59 -22.64 3.51
N ARG A 155 -12.33 -23.86 3.05
CA ARG A 155 -12.90 -25.03 3.69
C ARG A 155 -12.20 -25.15 5.03
N ILE A 156 -12.85 -24.64 6.04
CA ILE A 156 -12.57 -25.05 7.40
C ILE A 156 -13.15 -26.47 7.51
N SER A 157 -12.29 -27.43 7.42
CA SER A 157 -12.62 -28.82 7.80
C SER A 157 -12.37 -28.97 9.29
#